data_d323639b4c180de20d8df6af17d8553b
#
_entry.id   d323639b4c180de20d8df6af17d8553b
#
_cell.length_a   1.000
_cell.length_b   1.000
_cell.length_c   1.000
_cell.angle_alpha   90.00
_cell.angle_beta   90.00
_cell.angle_gamma   90.00
#
_symmetry.space_group_name_H-M   'P 1'
#
loop_
_entity.id
_entity.type
_entity.pdbx_description
1 polymer ?
#
loop_
_entity_poly.entity_id
_entity_poly.type
_entity_poly.pdbx_seq_one_letter_code
_entity_poly.pdbx_strand_id
1 'polypeptide(L)'
;APSPSLPDPKFESKAALLASRGSEELLCFTQRLEDLVCFWEEAASSGMDFNYSFSYQLEGESRKSCSLHQAPTVRGSVRFWCSLPTADTSSFVPLELQVTEASGSPRYHRIIHINEVVLLDAPAGLLARRAEEGSHVVLRWLPPPGAPMTTHIRYEVDVSAGNRAGGTQRVEVLEGRTECVLSNLRGGTRYTFAVRARMAEPSFSGFWSAWSEPASLLTASDLDPLILTLSLILVLISLLLTVLALLS
;
A
#
# COMPACT_ATOMS: atom_id res chain seq x y z
N ALA A 1 21.58 11.89 -29.58
CA ALA A 1 20.28 11.76 -28.90
C ALA A 1 20.54 11.09 -27.57
N PRO A 2 20.12 11.64 -26.42
CA PRO A 2 20.23 10.94 -25.17
C PRO A 2 19.34 9.69 -25.24
N SER A 3 19.88 8.55 -24.82
CA SER A 3 19.12 7.30 -24.67
C SER A 3 17.91 7.57 -23.80
N PRO A 4 16.70 7.07 -24.14
CA PRO A 4 15.56 7.19 -23.27
C PRO A 4 15.93 6.56 -21.92
N SER A 5 15.99 7.36 -20.86
CA SER A 5 16.19 6.87 -19.51
C SER A 5 15.05 5.90 -19.22
N LEU A 6 15.42 4.66 -18.88
CA LEU A 6 14.44 3.69 -18.36
C LEU A 6 13.62 4.35 -17.24
N PRO A 7 12.31 4.13 -17.20
CA PRO A 7 11.49 4.69 -16.14
C PRO A 7 12.01 4.25 -14.78
N ASP A 8 11.97 5.16 -13.81
CA ASP A 8 12.34 4.88 -12.43
C ASP A 8 11.58 3.62 -11.94
N PRO A 9 12.26 2.60 -11.37
CA PRO A 9 11.61 1.41 -10.85
C PRO A 9 10.47 1.69 -9.86
N LYS A 10 10.53 2.81 -9.13
CA LYS A 10 9.45 3.26 -8.25
C LYS A 10 8.22 3.71 -9.03
N PHE A 11 8.42 4.44 -10.13
CA PHE A 11 7.32 4.80 -11.03
C PHE A 11 6.65 3.56 -11.59
N GLU A 12 7.43 2.60 -12.11
CA GLU A 12 6.91 1.36 -12.68
C GLU A 12 6.06 0.57 -11.68
N SER A 13 6.50 0.43 -10.44
CA SER A 13 5.75 -0.29 -9.40
C SER A 13 4.43 0.41 -9.03
N LYS A 14 4.42 1.74 -8.96
CA LYS A 14 3.23 2.55 -8.69
C LYS A 14 2.24 2.53 -9.86
N ALA A 15 2.73 2.68 -11.07
CA ALA A 15 1.91 2.59 -12.26
C ALA A 15 1.26 1.21 -12.41
N ALA A 16 2.01 0.13 -12.17
CA ALA A 16 1.47 -1.23 -12.16
C ALA A 16 0.41 -1.43 -11.07
N LEU A 17 0.62 -0.86 -9.87
CA LEU A 17 -0.33 -0.91 -8.77
C LEU A 17 -1.65 -0.22 -9.15
N LEU A 18 -1.61 0.96 -9.75
CA LEU A 18 -2.80 1.69 -10.19
C LEU A 18 -3.50 0.98 -11.35
N ALA A 19 -2.75 0.56 -12.37
CA ALA A 19 -3.30 -0.15 -13.52
C ALA A 19 -4.00 -1.47 -13.15
N SER A 20 -3.59 -2.12 -12.05
CA SER A 20 -4.25 -3.32 -11.55
C SER A 20 -5.59 -3.07 -10.85
N ARG A 21 -5.87 -1.84 -10.44
CA ARG A 21 -7.06 -1.46 -9.66
C ARG A 21 -8.14 -0.76 -10.50
N GLY A 22 -7.77 -0.26 -11.68
CA GLY A 22 -8.53 0.79 -12.33
C GLY A 22 -9.46 0.32 -13.44
N SER A 23 -10.61 0.97 -13.45
CA SER A 23 -11.51 1.14 -14.58
C SER A 23 -11.21 2.45 -15.34
N GLU A 24 -10.30 3.28 -14.84
CA GLU A 24 -9.96 4.57 -15.44
C GLU A 24 -8.91 4.38 -16.52
N GLU A 25 -9.14 5.02 -17.65
CA GLU A 25 -8.27 4.92 -18.82
C GLU A 25 -7.04 5.85 -18.72
N LEU A 26 -7.21 7.06 -18.16
CA LEU A 26 -6.14 8.00 -17.86
C LEU A 26 -5.91 8.06 -16.35
N LEU A 27 -4.80 7.53 -15.88
CA LEU A 27 -4.43 7.45 -14.47
C LEU A 27 -3.43 8.55 -14.12
N CYS A 28 -3.61 9.18 -12.95
CA CYS A 28 -2.68 10.19 -12.45
C CYS A 28 -2.39 9.92 -10.97
N PHE A 29 -1.18 10.26 -10.53
CA PHE A 29 -0.82 10.24 -9.11
C PHE A 29 0.27 11.26 -8.77
N THR A 30 0.25 11.70 -7.51
CA THR A 30 1.30 12.49 -6.88
C THR A 30 1.83 11.75 -5.65
N GLN A 31 3.10 11.91 -5.34
CA GLN A 31 3.71 11.37 -4.11
C GLN A 31 3.82 12.42 -3.01
N ARG A 32 4.09 13.67 -3.39
CA ARG A 32 4.49 14.76 -2.48
C ARG A 32 3.63 16.00 -2.60
N LEU A 33 2.59 15.98 -3.43
CA LEU A 33 1.75 17.14 -3.78
C LEU A 33 2.47 18.22 -4.61
N GLU A 34 3.74 18.04 -4.88
CA GLU A 34 4.60 18.93 -5.68
C GLU A 34 5.06 18.28 -7.00
N ASP A 35 4.60 17.07 -7.24
CA ASP A 35 4.85 16.25 -8.41
C ASP A 35 3.53 15.69 -8.92
N LEU A 36 3.36 15.57 -10.20
CA LEU A 36 2.22 14.87 -10.80
C LEU A 36 2.67 14.10 -12.02
N VAL A 37 2.33 12.83 -12.07
CA VAL A 37 2.54 11.98 -13.22
C VAL A 37 1.21 11.41 -13.68
N CYS A 38 0.91 11.55 -14.97
CA CYS A 38 -0.26 10.95 -15.59
C CYS A 38 0.19 9.92 -16.63
N PHE A 39 -0.53 8.81 -16.74
CA PHE A 39 -0.19 7.73 -17.67
C PHE A 39 -1.42 6.95 -18.12
N TRP A 40 -1.30 6.25 -19.24
CA TRP A 40 -2.25 5.27 -19.73
C TRP A 40 -1.51 4.14 -20.47
N GLU A 41 -2.21 3.08 -20.77
CA GLU A 41 -1.66 1.93 -21.49
C GLU A 41 -2.51 1.60 -22.71
N GLU A 42 -1.84 1.32 -23.84
CA GLU A 42 -2.45 0.86 -25.06
C GLU A 42 -1.96 -0.55 -25.38
N ALA A 43 -2.84 -1.37 -25.93
CA ALA A 43 -2.45 -2.69 -26.39
C ALA A 43 -1.42 -2.57 -27.54
N ALA A 44 -0.32 -3.30 -27.46
CA ALA A 44 0.66 -3.34 -28.54
C ALA A 44 0.06 -4.11 -29.73
N SER A 45 -0.48 -3.37 -30.70
CA SER A 45 -0.89 -3.92 -31.98
C SER A 45 0.21 -3.67 -33.01
N SER A 46 0.62 -4.70 -33.72
CA SER A 46 1.62 -4.60 -34.78
C SER A 46 1.13 -3.66 -35.87
N GLY A 47 1.82 -2.52 -36.06
CA GLY A 47 1.58 -1.57 -37.15
C GLY A 47 0.87 -0.27 -36.77
N MET A 48 0.59 0.02 -35.49
CA MET A 48 0.11 1.32 -35.07
C MET A 48 1.27 2.24 -34.67
N ASP A 49 1.48 3.31 -35.42
CA ASP A 49 2.23 4.46 -34.96
C ASP A 49 1.33 5.25 -34.01
N PHE A 50 1.58 5.09 -32.71
CA PHE A 50 0.89 5.87 -31.70
C PHE A 50 1.44 7.30 -31.70
N ASN A 51 0.67 8.25 -32.18
CA ASN A 51 1.02 9.65 -32.16
C ASN A 51 -0.02 10.42 -31.33
N TYR A 52 0.32 10.61 -30.05
CA TYR A 52 -0.51 11.33 -29.08
C TYR A 52 0.14 12.63 -28.67
N SER A 53 -0.69 13.62 -28.33
CA SER A 53 -0.27 14.84 -27.64
C SER A 53 -0.99 14.93 -26.30
N PHE A 54 -0.26 15.34 -25.26
CA PHE A 54 -0.78 15.57 -23.93
C PHE A 54 -0.75 17.04 -23.60
N SER A 55 -1.88 17.60 -23.23
CA SER A 55 -2.02 18.99 -22.80
C SER A 55 -2.75 19.07 -21.45
N TYR A 56 -2.44 20.11 -20.69
CA TYR A 56 -3.05 20.38 -19.39
C TYR A 56 -3.29 21.87 -19.20
N GLN A 57 -4.23 22.20 -18.33
CA GLN A 57 -4.60 23.58 -18.03
C GLN A 57 -5.02 23.69 -16.57
N LEU A 58 -4.32 24.55 -15.81
CA LEU A 58 -4.80 24.99 -14.51
C LEU A 58 -5.89 26.03 -14.69
N GLU A 59 -6.82 26.07 -13.76
CA GLU A 59 -7.90 27.06 -13.77
C GLU A 59 -7.32 28.49 -13.79
N GLY A 60 -7.76 29.28 -14.75
CA GLY A 60 -7.29 30.66 -14.95
C GLY A 60 -5.98 30.81 -15.72
N GLU A 61 -5.32 29.74 -16.11
CA GLU A 61 -4.10 29.75 -16.90
C GLU A 61 -4.32 29.33 -18.37
N SER A 62 -3.32 29.60 -19.22
CA SER A 62 -3.30 29.11 -20.59
C SER A 62 -2.99 27.61 -20.63
N ARG A 63 -3.53 26.92 -21.66
CA ARG A 63 -3.24 25.51 -21.91
C ARG A 63 -1.77 25.31 -22.26
N LYS A 64 -1.15 24.33 -21.61
CA LYS A 64 0.27 23.96 -21.78
C LYS A 64 0.35 22.54 -22.34
N SER A 65 1.44 22.25 -23.04
CA SER A 65 1.74 20.89 -23.52
C SER A 65 2.77 20.21 -22.62
N CYS A 66 2.63 18.91 -22.43
CA CYS A 66 3.57 18.10 -21.69
C CYS A 66 4.35 17.18 -22.63
N SER A 67 5.65 17.04 -22.35
CA SER A 67 6.49 16.09 -23.08
C SER A 67 6.08 14.66 -22.76
N LEU A 68 5.59 13.95 -23.76
CA LEU A 68 5.10 12.60 -23.64
C LEU A 68 6.26 11.60 -23.79
N HIS A 69 6.33 10.66 -22.88
CA HIS A 69 7.26 9.52 -22.90
C HIS A 69 6.49 8.23 -23.15
N GLN A 70 7.16 7.22 -23.70
CA GLN A 70 6.57 5.89 -23.89
C GLN A 70 7.58 4.78 -23.62
N ALA A 71 7.10 3.66 -23.10
CA ALA A 71 7.87 2.44 -22.92
C ALA A 71 6.99 1.19 -22.97
N PRO A 72 7.53 0.04 -23.43
CA PRO A 72 6.82 -1.21 -23.36
C PRO A 72 6.66 -1.66 -21.88
N THR A 73 5.53 -2.29 -21.58
CA THR A 73 5.29 -2.90 -20.28
C THR A 73 5.59 -4.40 -20.32
N VAL A 74 5.80 -5.00 -19.16
CA VAL A 74 5.98 -6.46 -19.02
C VAL A 74 4.75 -7.26 -19.47
N ARG A 75 3.59 -6.63 -19.60
CA ARG A 75 2.34 -7.27 -20.05
C ARG A 75 2.14 -7.21 -21.57
N GLY A 76 3.10 -6.64 -22.32
CA GLY A 76 3.00 -6.50 -23.77
C GLY A 76 2.12 -5.35 -24.24
N SER A 77 1.79 -4.39 -23.37
CA SER A 77 1.21 -3.09 -23.70
C SER A 77 2.30 -2.03 -23.84
N VAL A 78 1.96 -0.87 -24.39
CA VAL A 78 2.80 0.33 -24.40
C VAL A 78 2.21 1.32 -23.38
N ARG A 79 3.03 1.76 -22.43
CA ARG A 79 2.66 2.80 -21.48
C ARG A 79 3.16 4.13 -21.95
N PHE A 80 2.26 5.11 -21.95
CA PHE A 80 2.54 6.52 -22.19
C PHE A 80 2.46 7.27 -20.87
N TRP A 81 3.38 8.19 -20.61
CA TRP A 81 3.32 9.02 -19.41
C TRP A 81 3.86 10.42 -19.64
N CYS A 82 3.37 11.32 -18.82
CA CYS A 82 3.76 12.70 -18.74
C CYS A 82 3.99 13.08 -17.29
N SER A 83 5.08 13.79 -17.00
CA SER A 83 5.36 14.37 -15.69
C SER A 83 5.22 15.88 -15.76
N LEU A 84 4.33 16.45 -14.96
CA LEU A 84 4.14 17.89 -14.93
C LEU A 84 5.26 18.57 -14.14
N PRO A 85 5.69 19.78 -14.58
CA PRO A 85 6.64 20.58 -13.80
C PRO A 85 6.08 20.97 -12.43
N THR A 86 6.92 21.02 -11.41
CA THR A 86 6.54 21.43 -10.05
C THR A 86 5.85 22.80 -10.01
N ALA A 87 6.23 23.72 -10.89
CA ALA A 87 5.61 25.04 -10.97
C ALA A 87 4.12 25.00 -11.39
N ASP A 88 3.71 23.93 -12.05
CA ASP A 88 2.33 23.73 -12.53
C ASP A 88 1.54 22.75 -11.67
N THR A 89 2.09 22.32 -10.52
CA THR A 89 1.41 21.45 -9.56
C THR A 89 0.88 22.30 -8.41
N SER A 90 -0.41 22.58 -8.42
CA SER A 90 -1.10 23.30 -7.34
C SER A 90 -2.19 22.43 -6.76
N SER A 91 -2.07 22.15 -5.45
CA SER A 91 -3.12 21.43 -4.71
C SER A 91 -4.38 22.29 -4.60
N PHE A 92 -5.53 21.64 -4.58
CA PHE A 92 -6.86 22.27 -4.45
C PHE A 92 -7.31 23.16 -5.61
N VAL A 93 -6.55 23.18 -6.73
CA VAL A 93 -6.92 23.89 -7.96
C VAL A 93 -7.30 22.84 -9.01
N PRO A 94 -8.43 23.01 -9.72
CA PRO A 94 -8.80 22.10 -10.80
C PRO A 94 -7.74 22.09 -11.90
N LEU A 95 -7.31 20.92 -12.29
CA LEU A 95 -6.37 20.66 -13.37
C LEU A 95 -7.09 19.88 -14.46
N GLU A 96 -7.29 20.50 -15.60
CA GLU A 96 -7.87 19.88 -16.79
C GLU A 96 -6.78 19.18 -17.60
N LEU A 97 -6.97 17.92 -17.91
CA LEU A 97 -6.06 17.06 -18.65
C LEU A 97 -6.72 16.63 -19.96
N GLN A 98 -5.97 16.66 -21.06
CA GLN A 98 -6.46 16.23 -22.35
C GLN A 98 -5.38 15.48 -23.13
N VAL A 99 -5.72 14.31 -23.62
CA VAL A 99 -4.93 13.53 -24.58
C VAL A 99 -5.65 13.56 -25.91
N THR A 100 -4.92 13.91 -26.97
CA THR A 100 -5.44 13.96 -28.35
C THR A 100 -4.61 13.08 -29.26
N GLU A 101 -5.27 12.44 -30.21
CA GLU A 101 -4.63 11.69 -31.28
C GLU A 101 -4.09 12.63 -32.38
N ALA A 102 -3.23 12.13 -33.26
CA ALA A 102 -2.71 12.88 -34.39
C ALA A 102 -3.81 13.42 -35.34
N SER A 103 -4.96 12.77 -35.38
CA SER A 103 -6.16 13.22 -36.09
C SER A 103 -6.79 14.49 -35.50
N GLY A 104 -6.37 14.91 -34.28
CA GLY A 104 -7.01 15.97 -33.50
C GLY A 104 -8.20 15.49 -32.67
N SER A 105 -8.56 14.22 -32.74
CA SER A 105 -9.65 13.66 -31.94
C SER A 105 -9.24 13.53 -30.48
N PRO A 106 -10.12 13.92 -29.52
CA PRO A 106 -9.84 13.71 -28.10
C PRO A 106 -9.88 12.22 -27.78
N ARG A 107 -8.81 11.70 -27.18
CA ARG A 107 -8.73 10.33 -26.69
C ARG A 107 -9.18 10.22 -25.23
N TYR A 108 -8.63 11.07 -24.39
CA TYR A 108 -8.98 11.17 -22.97
C TYR A 108 -9.17 12.63 -22.56
N HIS A 109 -10.13 12.86 -21.68
CA HIS A 109 -10.36 14.15 -21.03
C HIS A 109 -10.72 13.91 -19.57
N ARG A 110 -10.03 14.61 -18.66
CA ARG A 110 -10.24 14.46 -17.23
C ARG A 110 -9.96 15.75 -16.49
N ILE A 111 -10.74 16.05 -15.46
CA ILE A 111 -10.47 17.12 -14.50
C ILE A 111 -10.14 16.46 -13.17
N ILE A 112 -9.03 16.83 -12.57
CA ILE A 112 -8.56 16.29 -11.29
C ILE A 112 -8.13 17.41 -10.35
N HIS A 113 -8.09 17.10 -9.05
CA HIS A 113 -7.36 17.88 -8.06
C HIS A 113 -6.17 17.05 -7.58
N ILE A 114 -4.99 17.67 -7.48
CA ILE A 114 -3.74 16.96 -7.14
C ILE A 114 -3.82 16.32 -5.75
N ASN A 115 -4.46 16.99 -4.79
CA ASN A 115 -4.69 16.47 -3.45
C ASN A 115 -5.64 15.24 -3.39
N GLU A 116 -6.31 14.90 -4.47
CA GLU A 116 -7.23 13.76 -4.56
C GLU A 116 -6.62 12.51 -5.23
N VAL A 117 -5.42 12.64 -5.78
CA VAL A 117 -4.72 11.55 -6.49
C VAL A 117 -3.40 11.16 -5.83
N VAL A 118 -3.34 11.23 -4.51
CA VAL A 118 -2.11 10.94 -3.77
C VAL A 118 -1.86 9.43 -3.69
N LEU A 119 -0.64 9.00 -4.07
CA LEU A 119 -0.17 7.62 -3.94
C LEU A 119 1.16 7.60 -3.19
N LEU A 120 1.10 7.34 -1.91
CA LEU A 120 2.27 7.26 -1.03
C LEU A 120 3.13 6.02 -1.32
N ASP A 121 4.38 6.04 -0.88
CA ASP A 121 5.18 4.83 -0.75
C ASP A 121 4.62 3.93 0.37
N ALA A 122 5.02 2.69 0.41
CA ALA A 122 4.67 1.79 1.51
C ALA A 122 5.29 2.29 2.83
N PRO A 123 4.60 2.10 3.97
CA PRO A 123 5.20 2.29 5.28
C PRO A 123 6.44 1.41 5.44
N ALA A 124 7.42 1.88 6.22
CA ALA A 124 8.68 1.19 6.41
C ALA A 124 8.88 0.72 7.86
N GLY A 125 9.81 -0.21 8.07
CA GLY A 125 10.27 -0.59 9.40
C GLY A 125 9.19 -1.21 10.29
N LEU A 126 8.26 -1.98 9.73
CA LEU A 126 7.23 -2.66 10.50
C LEU A 126 7.86 -3.65 11.48
N LEU A 127 7.56 -3.47 12.76
CA LEU A 127 7.99 -4.33 13.86
C LEU A 127 6.78 -4.86 14.61
N ALA A 128 6.80 -6.16 14.90
CA ALA A 128 5.82 -6.82 15.74
C ALA A 128 6.49 -7.30 17.04
N ARG A 129 5.92 -6.94 18.19
CA ARG A 129 6.42 -7.34 19.51
C ARG A 129 5.27 -7.82 20.38
N ARG A 130 5.55 -8.75 21.29
CA ARG A 130 4.63 -9.07 22.36
C ARG A 130 4.62 -7.91 23.37
N ALA A 131 3.45 -7.58 23.89
CA ALA A 131 3.35 -6.70 25.04
C ALA A 131 3.93 -7.41 26.28
N GLU A 132 4.42 -6.63 27.22
CA GLU A 132 4.96 -7.17 28.48
C GLU A 132 3.87 -7.81 29.34
N GLU A 133 2.65 -7.28 29.26
CA GLU A 133 1.49 -7.80 29.97
C GLU A 133 0.43 -8.33 29.00
N GLY A 134 -0.08 -9.52 29.25
CA GLY A 134 -1.17 -10.15 28.51
C GLY A 134 -0.77 -10.76 27.16
N SER A 135 -1.78 -11.17 26.38
CA SER A 135 -1.62 -11.82 25.06
C SER A 135 -1.68 -10.83 23.90
N HIS A 136 -1.30 -9.56 24.13
CA HIS A 136 -1.37 -8.52 23.11
C HIS A 136 -0.12 -8.49 22.24
N VAL A 137 -0.30 -8.10 20.99
CA VAL A 137 0.79 -7.82 20.04
C VAL A 137 0.78 -6.33 19.72
N VAL A 138 1.92 -5.69 19.89
CA VAL A 138 2.12 -4.28 19.52
C VAL A 138 2.85 -4.22 18.20
N LEU A 139 2.25 -3.56 17.24
CA LEU A 139 2.84 -3.24 15.94
C LEU A 139 3.29 -1.79 15.93
N ARG A 140 4.48 -1.53 15.40
CA ARG A 140 5.01 -0.18 15.16
C ARG A 140 5.64 -0.11 13.78
N TRP A 141 5.51 1.03 13.12
CA TRP A 141 6.08 1.27 11.80
C TRP A 141 6.52 2.72 11.65
N LEU A 142 7.26 3.01 10.58
CA LEU A 142 7.60 4.34 10.17
C LEU A 142 6.63 4.81 9.07
N PRO A 143 6.29 6.11 9.04
CA PRO A 143 5.52 6.68 7.93
C PRO A 143 6.18 6.42 6.58
N PRO A 144 5.41 6.48 5.47
CA PRO A 144 6.00 6.39 4.13
C PRO A 144 7.12 7.42 3.94
N PRO A 145 8.27 7.02 3.36
CA PRO A 145 9.39 7.93 3.15
C PRO A 145 9.00 9.13 2.28
N GLY A 146 9.33 10.34 2.74
CA GLY A 146 9.04 11.58 2.02
C GLY A 146 7.57 11.93 1.90
N ALA A 147 6.69 11.30 2.71
CA ALA A 147 5.28 11.62 2.72
C ALA A 147 5.04 13.05 3.22
N PRO A 148 4.19 13.82 2.52
CA PRO A 148 3.74 15.10 3.04
C PRO A 148 2.79 14.87 4.22
N MET A 149 2.79 15.76 5.20
CA MET A 149 1.77 15.82 6.28
C MET A 149 1.48 14.45 6.93
N THR A 150 2.48 13.85 7.57
CA THR A 150 2.40 12.52 8.19
C THR A 150 1.27 12.36 9.22
N THR A 151 0.78 13.46 9.79
CA THR A 151 -0.38 13.49 10.69
C THR A 151 -1.71 13.21 9.99
N HIS A 152 -1.79 13.40 8.67
CA HIS A 152 -2.98 13.16 7.84
C HIS A 152 -2.90 11.85 7.06
N ILE A 153 -2.20 10.86 7.58
CA ILE A 153 -2.10 9.53 6.96
C ILE A 153 -2.95 8.54 7.73
N ARG A 154 -3.81 7.80 7.02
CA ARG A 154 -4.52 6.63 7.54
C ARG A 154 -3.76 5.37 7.17
N TYR A 155 -3.77 4.43 8.07
CA TYR A 155 -3.13 3.13 7.88
C TYR A 155 -4.15 2.01 7.98
N GLU A 156 -3.87 0.93 7.26
CA GLU A 156 -4.59 -0.32 7.38
C GLU A 156 -3.58 -1.44 7.62
N VAL A 157 -3.86 -2.25 8.63
CA VAL A 157 -3.05 -3.42 9.01
C VAL A 157 -3.73 -4.68 8.52
N ASP A 158 -3.00 -5.50 7.78
CA ASP A 158 -3.40 -6.85 7.41
C ASP A 158 -2.82 -7.84 8.43
N VAL A 159 -3.67 -8.71 8.97
CA VAL A 159 -3.32 -9.70 9.98
C VAL A 159 -3.68 -11.07 9.42
N SER A 160 -2.68 -11.87 9.11
CA SER A 160 -2.84 -13.20 8.52
C SER A 160 -2.30 -14.28 9.45
N ALA A 161 -3.13 -15.28 9.80
CA ALA A 161 -2.70 -16.44 10.58
C ALA A 161 -2.05 -17.48 9.67
N GLY A 162 -0.95 -18.08 10.13
CA GLY A 162 -0.17 -19.06 9.34
C GLY A 162 -0.86 -20.41 9.12
N ASN A 163 -2.04 -20.66 9.69
CA ASN A 163 -2.81 -21.87 9.50
C ASN A 163 -3.75 -21.71 8.30
N ARG A 164 -3.85 -22.71 7.44
CA ARG A 164 -4.75 -22.72 6.27
C ARG A 164 -6.23 -22.42 6.58
N ALA A 165 -6.66 -22.48 7.81
CA ALA A 165 -8.01 -22.16 8.30
C ALA A 165 -8.13 -20.77 8.93
N GLY A 166 -7.01 -20.01 9.08
CA GLY A 166 -7.00 -18.67 9.64
C GLY A 166 -7.37 -17.65 8.58
N GLY A 167 -8.49 -16.97 8.77
CA GLY A 167 -8.89 -15.86 7.91
C GLY A 167 -7.91 -14.69 8.02
N THR A 168 -7.88 -13.86 6.99
CA THR A 168 -7.21 -12.57 7.01
C THR A 168 -8.12 -11.55 7.67
N GLN A 169 -7.61 -10.85 8.67
CA GLN A 169 -8.32 -9.74 9.32
C GLN A 169 -7.66 -8.42 8.93
N ARG A 170 -8.46 -7.42 8.64
CA ARG A 170 -7.99 -6.04 8.39
C ARG A 170 -8.41 -5.14 9.53
N VAL A 171 -7.47 -4.32 9.97
CA VAL A 171 -7.66 -3.37 11.07
C VAL A 171 -7.31 -1.99 10.57
N GLU A 172 -8.29 -1.07 10.62
CA GLU A 172 -8.05 0.35 10.37
C GLU A 172 -7.43 1.01 11.59
N VAL A 173 -6.42 1.85 11.36
CA VAL A 173 -5.70 2.57 12.41
C VAL A 173 -6.05 4.05 12.33
N LEU A 174 -6.21 4.67 13.48
CA LEU A 174 -6.50 6.09 13.60
C LEU A 174 -5.46 6.94 12.87
N GLU A 175 -5.93 8.03 12.29
CA GLU A 175 -5.12 8.99 11.52
C GLU A 175 -3.89 9.45 12.30
N GLY A 176 -2.75 9.52 11.60
CA GLY A 176 -1.47 9.94 12.16
C GLY A 176 -0.80 8.96 13.11
N ARG A 177 -1.44 7.84 13.45
CA ARG A 177 -0.87 6.85 14.37
C ARG A 177 -0.02 5.82 13.65
N THR A 178 1.19 5.62 14.14
CA THR A 178 2.15 4.62 13.63
C THR A 178 2.34 3.44 14.57
N GLU A 179 1.34 3.20 15.38
CA GLU A 179 1.29 2.08 16.34
C GLU A 179 -0.12 1.51 16.41
N CYS A 180 -0.21 0.21 16.53
CA CYS A 180 -1.47 -0.53 16.71
C CYS A 180 -1.28 -1.65 17.73
N VAL A 181 -2.22 -1.80 18.65
CA VAL A 181 -2.27 -2.90 19.61
C VAL A 181 -3.34 -3.88 19.18
N LEU A 182 -2.92 -5.11 18.92
CA LEU A 182 -3.81 -6.21 18.54
C LEU A 182 -4.09 -7.08 19.77
N SER A 183 -5.36 -7.22 20.10
CA SER A 183 -5.87 -8.10 21.13
C SER A 183 -6.61 -9.30 20.53
N ASN A 184 -6.90 -10.31 21.34
CA ASN A 184 -7.69 -11.49 20.95
C ASN A 184 -7.06 -12.33 19.82
N LEU A 185 -5.74 -12.29 19.68
CA LEU A 185 -5.03 -13.21 18.81
C LEU A 185 -4.94 -14.57 19.50
N ARG A 186 -5.12 -15.65 18.71
CA ARG A 186 -5.00 -17.03 19.22
C ARG A 186 -3.56 -17.29 19.69
N GLY A 187 -3.40 -17.88 20.86
CA GLY A 187 -2.10 -18.28 21.38
C GLY A 187 -1.45 -19.40 20.58
N GLY A 188 -0.14 -19.52 20.68
CA GLY A 188 0.66 -20.53 20.00
C GLY A 188 0.58 -20.46 18.45
N THR A 189 0.14 -19.35 17.91
CA THR A 189 -0.10 -19.16 16.47
C THR A 189 0.91 -18.20 15.85
N ARG A 190 1.45 -18.55 14.70
CA ARG A 190 2.29 -17.63 13.92
C ARG A 190 1.41 -16.70 13.11
N TYR A 191 1.58 -15.42 13.31
CA TYR A 191 0.92 -14.38 12.53
C TYR A 191 1.92 -13.65 11.64
N THR A 192 1.43 -13.17 10.50
CA THR A 192 2.14 -12.28 9.60
C THR A 192 1.33 -10.99 9.48
N PHE A 193 2.01 -9.86 9.57
CA PHE A 193 1.44 -8.53 9.55
C PHE A 193 2.01 -7.74 8.40
N ALA A 194 1.19 -6.93 7.75
CA ALA A 194 1.62 -5.94 6.78
C ALA A 194 0.81 -4.65 6.99
N VAL A 195 1.37 -3.51 6.60
CA VAL A 195 0.73 -2.19 6.75
C VAL A 195 0.75 -1.46 5.43
N ARG A 196 -0.34 -0.77 5.08
CA ARG A 196 -0.40 0.15 3.95
C ARG A 196 -0.94 1.50 4.40
N ALA A 197 -0.72 2.51 3.58
CA ALA A 197 -1.03 3.90 3.90
C ALA A 197 -1.81 4.59 2.78
N ARG A 198 -2.64 5.56 3.14
CA ARG A 198 -3.24 6.55 2.23
C ARG A 198 -3.43 7.87 2.94
N MET A 199 -3.60 8.96 2.19
CA MET A 199 -3.98 10.23 2.78
C MET A 199 -5.41 10.17 3.34
N ALA A 200 -5.67 10.92 4.41
CA ALA A 200 -6.95 10.97 5.09
C ALA A 200 -7.88 12.03 4.49
N GLU A 201 -9.15 11.67 4.35
CA GLU A 201 -10.22 12.59 3.97
C GLU A 201 -10.58 13.54 5.14
N PRO A 202 -11.19 14.72 4.88
CA PRO A 202 -11.71 15.16 3.57
C PRO A 202 -10.74 16.00 2.74
N SER A 203 -9.69 16.56 3.33
CA SER A 203 -8.80 17.52 2.63
C SER A 203 -7.91 16.85 1.58
N PHE A 204 -7.61 15.59 1.79
CA PHE A 204 -6.80 14.78 0.89
C PHE A 204 -7.54 13.48 0.60
N SER A 205 -7.24 12.91 -0.55
CA SER A 205 -7.64 11.54 -0.85
C SER A 205 -6.63 10.89 -1.80
N GLY A 206 -6.97 9.77 -2.36
CA GLY A 206 -6.10 9.06 -3.29
C GLY A 206 -6.15 7.56 -3.08
N PHE A 207 -5.02 6.94 -3.29
CA PHE A 207 -4.93 5.50 -3.40
C PHE A 207 -4.22 4.89 -2.20
N TRP A 208 -4.59 3.67 -1.84
CA TRP A 208 -3.79 2.87 -0.91
C TRP A 208 -2.42 2.58 -1.51
N SER A 209 -1.36 2.78 -0.75
CA SER A 209 -0.01 2.38 -1.10
C SER A 209 0.11 0.86 -1.33
N ALA A 210 1.25 0.41 -1.79
CA ALA A 210 1.64 -0.98 -1.63
C ALA A 210 1.70 -1.36 -0.14
N TRP A 211 1.63 -2.65 0.14
CA TRP A 211 1.87 -3.17 1.50
C TRP A 211 3.35 -3.03 1.87
N SER A 212 3.62 -2.80 3.15
CA SER A 212 4.98 -2.84 3.70
C SER A 212 5.61 -4.23 3.56
N GLU A 213 6.92 -4.32 3.79
CA GLU A 213 7.55 -5.60 4.08
C GLU A 213 6.85 -6.25 5.27
N PRO A 214 6.54 -7.56 5.19
CA PRO A 214 5.80 -8.23 6.24
C PRO A 214 6.66 -8.48 7.49
N ALA A 215 6.05 -8.36 8.67
CA ALA A 215 6.61 -8.80 9.94
C ALA A 215 5.87 -10.03 10.45
N SER A 216 6.58 -10.98 11.05
CA SER A 216 5.97 -12.19 11.59
C SER A 216 6.27 -12.34 13.08
N LEU A 217 5.29 -12.85 13.83
CA LEU A 217 5.42 -13.13 15.25
C LEU A 217 4.67 -14.42 15.60
N LEU A 218 5.25 -15.22 16.49
CA LEU A 218 4.58 -16.33 17.16
C LEU A 218 3.98 -15.82 18.47
N THR A 219 2.66 -15.91 18.65
CA THR A 219 2.00 -15.53 19.90
C THR A 219 2.38 -16.46 21.06
N ALA A 220 2.25 -16.00 22.31
CA ALA A 220 2.42 -16.87 23.47
C ALA A 220 1.37 -17.99 23.48
N SER A 221 1.71 -19.12 24.05
CA SER A 221 0.74 -20.19 24.24
C SER A 221 -0.33 -19.75 25.25
N ASP A 222 -1.59 -20.10 24.99
CA ASP A 222 -2.70 -19.86 25.92
C ASP A 222 -2.66 -20.81 27.14
N LEU A 223 -1.73 -21.76 27.11
CA LEU A 223 -1.53 -22.67 28.26
C LEU A 223 -0.82 -21.91 29.38
N ASP A 224 -1.56 -21.63 30.44
CA ASP A 224 -1.01 -21.07 31.66
C ASP A 224 0.07 -22.05 32.18
N PRO A 225 1.31 -21.61 32.43
CA PRO A 225 2.37 -22.46 32.98
C PRO A 225 1.94 -23.12 34.32
N LEU A 226 1.06 -22.47 35.06
CA LEU A 226 0.45 -23.05 36.26
C LEU A 226 -0.38 -24.31 35.97
N ILE A 227 -1.18 -24.28 34.89
CA ILE A 227 -1.99 -25.44 34.48
C ILE A 227 -1.09 -26.59 34.06
N LEU A 228 -0.02 -26.30 33.29
CA LEU A 228 0.97 -27.32 32.92
C LEU A 228 1.68 -27.94 34.14
N THR A 229 2.11 -27.11 35.07
CA THR A 229 2.78 -27.60 36.30
C THR A 229 1.83 -28.39 37.17
N LEU A 230 0.60 -27.96 37.39
CA LEU A 230 -0.41 -28.68 38.14
C LEU A 230 -0.78 -30.01 37.48
N SER A 231 -0.95 -30.06 36.19
CA SER A 231 -1.23 -31.31 35.47
C SER A 231 -0.08 -32.31 35.57
N LEU A 232 1.17 -31.82 35.46
CA LEU A 232 2.35 -32.66 35.63
C LEU A 232 2.43 -33.25 37.06
N ILE A 233 2.18 -32.43 38.08
CA ILE A 233 2.16 -32.89 39.50
C ILE A 233 1.08 -33.94 39.69
N LEU A 234 -0.12 -33.75 39.17
CA LEU A 234 -1.21 -34.73 39.29
C LEU A 234 -0.86 -36.06 38.61
N VAL A 235 -0.23 -36.02 37.44
CA VAL A 235 0.25 -37.23 36.75
C VAL A 235 1.31 -37.95 37.59
N LEU A 236 2.26 -37.25 38.16
CA LEU A 236 3.29 -37.83 39.01
C LEU A 236 2.71 -38.47 40.30
N ILE A 237 1.74 -37.80 40.93
CA ILE A 237 1.04 -38.34 42.11
C ILE A 237 0.26 -39.62 41.74
N SER A 238 -0.44 -39.61 40.60
CA SER A 238 -1.19 -40.81 40.17
C SER A 238 -0.28 -41.99 39.86
N LEU A 239 0.86 -41.77 39.24
CA LEU A 239 1.87 -42.79 38.99
C LEU A 239 2.44 -43.35 40.31
N LEU A 240 2.75 -42.50 41.29
CA LEU A 240 3.24 -42.92 42.58
C LEU A 240 2.22 -43.80 43.30
N LEU A 241 0.95 -43.40 43.32
CA LEU A 241 -0.13 -44.17 43.95
C LEU A 241 -0.33 -45.54 43.28
N THR A 242 -0.23 -45.61 41.94
CA THR A 242 -0.33 -46.90 41.23
C THR A 242 0.84 -47.84 41.56
N VAL A 243 2.06 -47.31 41.64
CA VAL A 243 3.24 -48.11 42.04
C VAL A 243 3.09 -48.60 43.46
N LEU A 244 2.64 -47.76 44.39
CA LEU A 244 2.42 -48.18 45.78
C LEU A 244 1.34 -49.26 45.89
N ALA A 245 0.26 -49.15 45.10
CA ALA A 245 -0.81 -50.18 45.10
C ALA A 245 -0.37 -51.52 44.47
N LEU A 246 0.62 -51.52 43.60
CA LEU A 246 1.19 -52.73 43.00
C LEU A 246 2.22 -53.42 43.89
N LEU A 247 2.79 -52.68 44.87
CA LEU A 247 3.79 -53.20 45.81
C LEU A 247 3.18 -53.63 47.13
N SER A 248 1.92 -53.32 47.42
CA SER A 248 1.13 -53.74 48.54
C SER A 248 0.36 -55.01 48.25
#